data_c94c745e35bb873527ba0dea0e3dee8b
#
_entry.id   c94c745e35bb873527ba0dea0e3dee8b
#
_cell.length_a   1.000
_cell.length_b   1.000
_cell.length_c   1.000
_cell.angle_alpha   90.00
_cell.angle_beta   90.00
_cell.angle_gamma   90.00
#
_symmetry.space_group_name_H-M   'P 1'
#
loop_
_entity.id
_entity.type
_entity.pdbx_description
1 polymer ?
#
loop_
_entity_poly.entity_id
_entity_poly.type
_entity_poly.pdbx_seq_one_letter_code
_entity_poly.pdbx_strand_id
1 'polypeptide(L)'
;MGKHALLSPSSSHRWLNCPPSLRLSQNYDDTTSSYAEEGTEAHLLGEYKLKTLLGKKEVDPTTNLKYYNQEMEECAENYANYILELYEKAKAQHSDPLILIEQKLDYSKYAEGGFGTGDCIIVSDDTLHVIDYKHGVGILVDADDNSQMKLYGLGALELFDGIYDIKTVAMTIYQPRRNNISTFTLSKDELYKWADEILKPTAELALEGKGEFKCGNWCAFCKIKHECRARAECNLELAKYE
;
A
#
# COMPACT_ATOMS: atom_id res chain seq x y z
N MET A 1 7.76 -17.07 -6.59
CA MET A 1 6.80 -16.22 -5.85
C MET A 1 7.44 -15.79 -4.55
N GLY A 2 7.66 -14.50 -4.34
CA GLY A 2 8.15 -13.98 -3.06
C GLY A 2 7.14 -14.27 -1.95
N LYS A 3 7.60 -14.66 -0.77
CA LYS A 3 6.73 -14.83 0.40
C LYS A 3 6.17 -13.44 0.77
N HIS A 4 4.85 -13.29 0.74
CA HIS A 4 4.21 -12.12 1.33
C HIS A 4 4.38 -12.16 2.85
N ALA A 5 4.54 -10.98 3.47
CA ALA A 5 4.50 -10.87 4.91
C ALA A 5 3.13 -11.32 5.43
N LEU A 6 3.10 -11.98 6.57
CA LEU A 6 1.84 -12.36 7.23
C LEU A 6 1.03 -11.09 7.58
N LEU A 7 1.69 -10.11 8.18
CA LEU A 7 1.16 -8.77 8.42
C LEU A 7 1.41 -7.87 7.20
N SER A 8 0.90 -8.25 6.00
CA SER A 8 1.14 -7.51 4.76
C SER A 8 0.46 -6.13 4.76
N PRO A 9 1.06 -5.11 4.10
CA PRO A 9 0.49 -3.77 4.04
C PRO A 9 -0.88 -3.76 3.35
N SER A 10 -1.03 -4.47 2.23
CA SER A 10 -2.28 -4.51 1.46
C SER A 10 -3.46 -5.14 2.23
N SER A 11 -3.20 -5.95 3.26
CA SER A 11 -4.23 -6.52 4.12
C SER A 11 -4.38 -5.80 5.47
N SER A 12 -3.61 -4.73 5.69
CA SER A 12 -3.51 -4.04 6.99
C SER A 12 -4.85 -3.48 7.47
N HIS A 13 -5.64 -2.92 6.56
CA HIS A 13 -6.98 -2.43 6.91
C HIS A 13 -7.85 -3.53 7.54
N ARG A 14 -7.71 -4.79 7.11
CA ARG A 14 -8.44 -5.92 7.68
C ARG A 14 -7.89 -6.34 9.04
N TRP A 15 -6.59 -6.64 9.14
CA TRP A 15 -6.05 -7.19 10.39
C TRP A 15 -5.89 -6.15 11.49
N LEU A 16 -5.80 -4.85 11.17
CA LEU A 16 -5.87 -3.79 12.19
C LEU A 16 -7.28 -3.64 12.79
N ASN A 17 -8.33 -3.79 11.99
CA ASN A 17 -9.70 -3.67 12.45
C ASN A 17 -10.28 -4.98 13.01
N CYS A 18 -9.79 -6.12 12.56
CA CYS A 18 -10.23 -7.46 12.99
C CYS A 18 -9.01 -8.37 13.16
N PRO A 19 -8.22 -8.22 14.24
CA PRO A 19 -6.97 -8.95 14.43
C PRO A 19 -7.09 -10.47 14.30
N PRO A 20 -8.14 -11.15 14.84
CA PRO A 20 -8.29 -12.61 14.71
C PRO A 20 -8.37 -13.08 13.25
N SER A 21 -8.80 -12.21 12.32
CA SER A 21 -8.92 -12.54 10.91
C SER A 21 -7.59 -12.93 10.26
N LEU A 22 -6.45 -12.51 10.83
CA LEU A 22 -5.12 -12.82 10.32
C LEU A 22 -4.87 -14.34 10.37
N ARG A 23 -4.96 -14.92 11.56
CA ARG A 23 -4.70 -16.36 11.77
C ARG A 23 -5.76 -17.23 11.11
N LEU A 24 -7.00 -16.85 11.17
CA LEU A 24 -8.07 -17.60 10.54
C LEU A 24 -7.92 -17.64 9.02
N SER A 25 -7.47 -16.55 8.39
CA SER A 25 -7.24 -16.50 6.94
C SER A 25 -6.12 -17.43 6.47
N GLN A 26 -5.20 -17.85 7.34
CA GLN A 26 -4.12 -18.77 6.99
C GLN A 26 -4.59 -20.19 6.67
N ASN A 27 -5.78 -20.57 7.12
CA ASN A 27 -6.37 -21.88 6.86
C ASN A 27 -7.00 -22.00 5.46
N TYR A 28 -6.96 -20.91 4.67
CA TYR A 28 -7.56 -20.83 3.36
C TYR A 28 -6.52 -20.49 2.32
N ASP A 29 -6.58 -21.13 1.17
CA ASP A 29 -5.68 -20.90 0.05
C ASP A 29 -5.75 -19.46 -0.45
N ASP A 30 -4.63 -18.97 -0.98
CA ASP A 30 -4.59 -17.72 -1.72
C ASP A 30 -5.17 -17.93 -3.12
N THR A 31 -6.33 -17.34 -3.36
CA THR A 31 -6.92 -17.30 -4.70
C THR A 31 -6.50 -16.00 -5.38
N THR A 32 -5.76 -16.10 -6.46
CA THR A 32 -5.44 -14.95 -7.31
C THR A 32 -6.63 -14.68 -8.23
N SER A 33 -7.14 -13.47 -8.25
CA SER A 33 -8.15 -13.05 -9.21
C SER A 33 -7.51 -12.47 -10.46
N SER A 34 -8.22 -12.50 -11.61
CA SER A 34 -7.77 -11.84 -12.83
C SER A 34 -7.50 -10.33 -12.62
N TYR A 35 -8.24 -9.68 -11.73
CA TYR A 35 -8.01 -8.27 -11.36
C TYR A 35 -6.69 -8.07 -10.60
N ALA A 36 -6.28 -9.03 -9.76
CA ALA A 36 -5.01 -8.95 -9.06
C ALA A 36 -3.84 -9.21 -10.01
N GLU A 37 -4.00 -10.14 -10.97
CA GLU A 37 -3.02 -10.39 -12.03
C GLU A 37 -2.86 -9.14 -12.92
N GLU A 38 -3.97 -8.55 -13.39
CA GLU A 38 -3.98 -7.30 -14.16
C GLU A 38 -3.27 -6.17 -13.40
N GLY A 39 -3.56 -6.01 -12.10
CA GLY A 39 -2.89 -5.05 -11.24
C GLY A 39 -1.38 -5.25 -11.18
N THR A 40 -0.93 -6.50 -11.02
CA THR A 40 0.51 -6.84 -11.00
C THR A 40 1.19 -6.45 -12.32
N GLU A 41 0.55 -6.74 -13.46
CA GLU A 41 1.08 -6.38 -14.77
C GLU A 41 1.13 -4.86 -14.97
N ALA A 42 0.13 -4.14 -14.49
CA ALA A 42 0.10 -2.67 -14.54
C ALA A 42 1.25 -2.04 -13.71
N HIS A 43 1.58 -2.61 -12.53
CA HIS A 43 2.75 -2.18 -11.75
C HIS A 43 4.05 -2.42 -12.51
N LEU A 44 4.22 -3.59 -13.12
CA LEU A 44 5.42 -3.88 -13.95
C LEU A 44 5.58 -2.87 -15.11
N LEU A 45 4.47 -2.51 -15.75
CA LEU A 45 4.50 -1.53 -16.82
C LEU A 45 4.79 -0.12 -16.31
N GLY A 46 4.19 0.28 -15.18
CA GLY A 46 4.45 1.57 -14.52
C GLY A 46 5.91 1.71 -14.08
N GLU A 47 6.45 0.67 -13.47
CA GLU A 47 7.87 0.58 -13.11
C GLU A 47 8.79 0.77 -14.33
N TYR A 48 8.54 0.02 -15.41
CA TYR A 48 9.28 0.12 -16.66
C TYR A 48 9.24 1.53 -17.25
N LYS A 49 8.05 2.14 -17.35
CA LYS A 49 7.88 3.50 -17.87
C LYS A 49 8.65 4.51 -17.04
N LEU A 50 8.51 4.47 -15.72
CA LEU A 50 9.19 5.40 -14.82
C LEU A 50 10.72 5.25 -14.89
N LYS A 51 11.23 4.02 -14.87
CA LYS A 51 12.67 3.76 -15.00
C LYS A 51 13.21 4.27 -16.33
N THR A 52 12.47 4.08 -17.42
CA THR A 52 12.84 4.56 -18.75
C THR A 52 12.91 6.09 -18.80
N LEU A 53 11.91 6.80 -18.22
CA LEU A 53 11.92 8.27 -18.13
C LEU A 53 13.12 8.80 -17.31
N LEU A 54 13.56 8.04 -16.31
CA LEU A 54 14.76 8.36 -15.50
C LEU A 54 16.08 7.95 -16.18
N GLY A 55 16.04 7.52 -17.45
CA GLY A 55 17.22 7.15 -18.24
C GLY A 55 17.83 5.80 -17.92
N LYS A 56 17.13 4.95 -17.15
CA LYS A 56 17.57 3.57 -16.87
C LYS A 56 17.24 2.67 -18.07
N LYS A 57 18.15 1.75 -18.37
CA LYS A 57 17.91 0.74 -19.42
C LYS A 57 17.15 -0.44 -18.82
N GLU A 58 15.95 -0.64 -19.28
CA GLU A 58 15.07 -1.74 -18.87
C GLU A 58 14.55 -2.50 -20.09
N VAL A 59 14.15 -3.74 -19.88
CA VAL A 59 13.53 -4.55 -20.94
C VAL A 59 12.04 -4.26 -20.96
N ASP A 60 11.51 -3.97 -22.15
CA ASP A 60 10.08 -3.73 -22.34
C ASP A 60 9.26 -4.98 -21.96
N PRO A 61 8.38 -4.90 -20.95
CA PRO A 61 7.61 -6.03 -20.48
C PRO A 61 6.38 -6.34 -21.34
N THR A 62 5.97 -5.45 -22.25
CA THR A 62 4.66 -5.50 -22.94
C THR A 62 4.41 -6.80 -23.67
N THR A 63 5.45 -7.43 -24.24
CA THR A 63 5.34 -8.71 -24.95
C THR A 63 4.98 -9.89 -24.04
N ASN A 64 5.15 -9.75 -22.73
CA ASN A 64 4.90 -10.82 -21.75
C ASN A 64 3.69 -10.53 -20.86
N LEU A 65 3.02 -9.38 -21.03
CA LEU A 65 1.84 -9.02 -20.27
C LEU A 65 0.57 -9.58 -20.91
N LYS A 66 -0.16 -10.39 -20.16
CA LYS A 66 -1.42 -11.04 -20.61
C LYS A 66 -2.59 -10.05 -20.73
N TYR A 67 -2.60 -9.04 -19.84
CA TYR A 67 -3.68 -8.04 -19.74
C TYR A 67 -3.33 -6.71 -20.40
N TYR A 68 -2.18 -6.65 -21.10
CA TYR A 68 -1.76 -5.43 -21.78
C TYR A 68 -2.82 -4.92 -22.77
N ASN A 69 -3.14 -3.65 -22.65
CA ASN A 69 -4.03 -2.93 -23.55
C ASN A 69 -3.70 -1.43 -23.54
N GLN A 70 -4.34 -0.67 -24.43
CA GLN A 70 -4.10 0.76 -24.57
C GLN A 70 -4.41 1.56 -23.30
N GLU A 71 -5.46 1.19 -22.53
CA GLU A 71 -5.80 1.84 -21.27
C GLU A 71 -4.70 1.62 -20.22
N MET A 72 -4.16 0.40 -20.11
CA MET A 72 -3.05 0.10 -19.20
C MET A 72 -1.80 0.89 -19.58
N GLU A 73 -1.49 1.00 -20.87
CA GLU A 73 -0.37 1.79 -21.39
C GLU A 73 -0.48 3.26 -20.98
N GLU A 74 -1.65 3.89 -21.24
CA GLU A 74 -1.92 5.28 -20.90
C GLU A 74 -1.87 5.52 -19.38
N CYS A 75 -2.43 4.62 -18.60
CA CYS A 75 -2.38 4.69 -17.13
C CYS A 75 -0.97 4.63 -16.59
N ALA A 76 -0.14 3.71 -17.10
CA ALA A 76 1.25 3.55 -16.67
C ALA A 76 2.11 4.75 -17.10
N GLU A 77 1.89 5.29 -18.30
CA GLU A 77 2.57 6.49 -18.77
C GLU A 77 2.20 7.73 -17.93
N ASN A 78 0.92 7.92 -17.65
CA ASN A 78 0.44 9.00 -16.79
C ASN A 78 1.00 8.90 -15.37
N TYR A 79 1.07 7.70 -14.80
CA TYR A 79 1.71 7.46 -13.51
C TYR A 79 3.19 7.87 -13.55
N ALA A 80 3.94 7.39 -14.53
CA ALA A 80 5.36 7.68 -14.65
C ALA A 80 5.63 9.18 -14.82
N ASN A 81 4.83 9.88 -15.62
CA ASN A 81 4.91 11.33 -15.79
C ASN A 81 4.58 12.08 -14.49
N TYR A 82 3.55 11.67 -13.75
CA TYR A 82 3.21 12.25 -12.45
C TYR A 82 4.36 12.15 -11.45
N ILE A 83 5.00 10.97 -11.36
CA ILE A 83 6.16 10.78 -10.49
C ILE A 83 7.34 11.66 -10.94
N LEU A 84 7.59 11.72 -12.25
CA LEU A 84 8.67 12.56 -12.78
C LEU A 84 8.46 14.04 -12.41
N GLU A 85 7.23 14.55 -12.56
CA GLU A 85 6.91 15.93 -12.16
C GLU A 85 7.17 16.18 -10.66
N LEU A 86 6.79 15.25 -9.79
CA LEU A 86 7.05 15.35 -8.35
C LEU A 86 8.57 15.38 -8.06
N TYR A 87 9.31 14.50 -8.73
CA TYR A 87 10.76 14.41 -8.55
C TYR A 87 11.48 15.65 -9.07
N GLU A 88 11.09 16.19 -10.24
CA GLU A 88 11.65 17.44 -10.77
C GLU A 88 11.33 18.64 -9.87
N LYS A 89 10.13 18.70 -9.27
CA LYS A 89 9.79 19.70 -8.24
C LYS A 89 10.71 19.58 -7.02
N ALA A 90 10.97 18.35 -6.54
CA ALA A 90 11.89 18.11 -5.44
C ALA A 90 13.32 18.59 -5.81
N LYS A 91 13.83 18.28 -7.00
CA LYS A 91 15.14 18.73 -7.47
C LYS A 91 15.25 20.25 -7.60
N ALA A 92 14.17 20.93 -7.92
CA ALA A 92 14.17 22.38 -8.00
C ALA A 92 14.21 23.08 -6.61
N GLN A 93 13.78 22.39 -5.57
CA GLN A 93 13.69 22.92 -4.21
C GLN A 93 14.82 22.46 -3.29
N HIS A 94 15.39 21.30 -3.54
CA HIS A 94 16.35 20.61 -2.68
C HIS A 94 17.60 20.17 -3.46
N SER A 95 18.73 20.11 -2.78
CA SER A 95 20.04 19.87 -3.40
C SER A 95 20.28 18.41 -3.77
N ASP A 96 19.67 17.45 -3.07
CA ASP A 96 19.95 16.01 -3.22
C ASP A 96 18.71 15.14 -2.97
N PRO A 97 17.65 15.30 -3.77
CA PRO A 97 16.49 14.43 -3.64
C PRO A 97 16.79 13.03 -4.20
N LEU A 98 16.35 12.02 -3.49
CA LEU A 98 16.47 10.61 -3.86
C LEU A 98 15.13 10.07 -4.35
N ILE A 99 15.15 9.30 -5.46
CA ILE A 99 13.99 8.54 -5.92
C ILE A 99 14.29 7.04 -5.95
N LEU A 100 13.39 6.25 -5.35
CA LEU A 100 13.46 4.79 -5.33
C LEU A 100 12.17 4.23 -5.92
N ILE A 101 12.31 3.13 -6.67
CA ILE A 101 11.23 2.47 -7.38
C ILE A 101 11.22 1.00 -6.95
N GLU A 102 10.05 0.44 -6.64
CA GLU A 102 9.89 -0.94 -6.17
C GLU A 102 10.80 -1.24 -4.96
N GLN A 103 10.79 -0.32 -3.99
CA GLN A 103 11.66 -0.41 -2.83
C GLN A 103 11.06 -1.34 -1.78
N LYS A 104 11.85 -2.35 -1.38
CA LYS A 104 11.49 -3.18 -0.21
C LYS A 104 11.54 -2.33 1.06
N LEU A 105 10.46 -2.37 1.81
CA LEU A 105 10.24 -1.62 3.05
C LEU A 105 10.02 -2.61 4.20
N ASP A 106 10.88 -2.54 5.20
CA ASP A 106 10.82 -3.36 6.39
C ASP A 106 10.30 -2.53 7.56
N TYR A 107 9.16 -2.90 8.10
CA TYR A 107 8.56 -2.29 9.29
C TYR A 107 8.41 -3.31 10.44
N SER A 108 9.23 -4.38 10.43
CA SER A 108 9.19 -5.45 11.43
C SER A 108 9.48 -4.99 12.86
N LYS A 109 10.11 -3.83 13.02
CA LYS A 109 10.27 -3.14 14.31
C LYS A 109 8.93 -2.81 14.98
N TYR A 110 7.88 -2.59 14.18
CA TYR A 110 6.55 -2.21 14.66
C TYR A 110 5.52 -3.34 14.52
N ALA A 111 5.73 -4.24 13.58
CA ALA A 111 4.88 -5.39 13.34
C ALA A 111 5.77 -6.58 12.94
N GLU A 112 5.96 -7.53 13.83
CA GLU A 112 6.91 -8.64 13.68
C GLU A 112 6.77 -9.36 12.33
N GLY A 113 7.89 -9.46 11.59
CA GLY A 113 7.93 -10.05 10.26
C GLY A 113 7.21 -9.24 9.19
N GLY A 114 6.86 -7.98 9.49
CA GLY A 114 6.17 -7.09 8.56
C GLY A 114 7.11 -6.47 7.54
N PHE A 115 6.79 -6.61 6.27
CA PHE A 115 7.47 -5.97 5.14
C PHE A 115 6.53 -5.83 3.94
N GLY A 116 6.91 -4.98 3.02
CA GLY A 116 6.22 -4.80 1.74
C GLY A 116 7.15 -4.18 0.70
N THR A 117 6.60 -3.88 -0.46
CA THR A 117 7.29 -3.13 -1.52
C THR A 117 6.49 -1.87 -1.79
N GLY A 118 7.15 -0.72 -1.73
CA GLY A 118 6.56 0.57 -2.10
C GLY A 118 6.89 0.88 -3.55
N ASP A 119 5.89 1.25 -4.34
CA ASP A 119 6.02 1.44 -5.78
C ASP A 119 6.99 2.59 -6.11
N CYS A 120 6.84 3.72 -5.42
CA CYS A 120 7.75 4.85 -5.54
C CYS A 120 7.93 5.59 -4.21
N ILE A 121 9.16 5.98 -3.91
CA ILE A 121 9.53 6.79 -2.76
C ILE A 121 10.40 7.94 -3.24
N ILE A 122 10.06 9.16 -2.85
CA ILE A 122 10.88 10.36 -3.05
C ILE A 122 11.27 10.88 -1.68
N VAL A 123 12.57 11.05 -1.44
CA VAL A 123 13.10 11.64 -0.21
C VAL A 123 13.76 12.95 -0.55
N SER A 124 13.40 14.01 0.13
CA SER A 124 14.01 15.32 -0.06
C SER A 124 14.02 16.09 1.26
N ASP A 125 15.22 16.47 1.70
CA ASP A 125 15.47 17.21 2.96
C ASP A 125 14.61 16.74 4.14
N ASP A 126 13.46 17.42 4.38
CA ASP A 126 12.55 17.18 5.51
C ASP A 126 11.28 16.40 5.14
N THR A 127 11.15 15.99 3.88
CA THR A 127 9.93 15.31 3.40
C THR A 127 10.24 13.95 2.79
N LEU A 128 9.55 12.94 3.30
CA LEU A 128 9.46 11.60 2.73
C LEU A 128 8.10 11.46 2.04
N HIS A 129 8.12 11.21 0.72
CA HIS A 129 6.90 11.00 -0.06
C HIS A 129 6.81 9.55 -0.53
N VAL A 130 5.78 8.85 -0.12
CA VAL A 130 5.45 7.49 -0.55
C VAL A 130 4.29 7.56 -1.53
N ILE A 131 4.44 6.98 -2.71
CA ILE A 131 3.41 6.98 -3.75
C ILE A 131 3.11 5.53 -4.14
N ASP A 132 1.83 5.18 -4.14
CA ASP A 132 1.31 3.85 -4.45
C ASP A 132 0.37 3.91 -5.65
N TYR A 133 0.63 3.09 -6.65
CA TYR A 133 -0.14 2.98 -7.88
C TYR A 133 -1.29 1.98 -7.72
N LYS A 134 -2.50 2.39 -8.00
CA LYS A 134 -3.69 1.54 -7.98
C LYS A 134 -4.34 1.48 -9.36
N HIS A 135 -4.19 0.35 -10.05
CA HIS A 135 -4.78 0.16 -11.39
C HIS A 135 -6.27 -0.21 -11.35
N GLY A 136 -6.76 -0.75 -10.23
CA GLY A 136 -8.12 -1.25 -10.10
C GLY A 136 -9.21 -0.17 -10.21
N VAL A 137 -10.34 -0.51 -10.84
CA VAL A 137 -11.52 0.37 -11.00
C VAL A 137 -12.62 0.13 -9.96
N GLY A 138 -12.59 -1.01 -9.26
CA GLY A 138 -13.72 -1.46 -8.45
C GLY A 138 -13.95 -0.63 -7.18
N ILE A 139 -12.89 -0.29 -6.45
CA ILE A 139 -12.96 0.44 -5.18
C ILE A 139 -12.13 1.70 -5.29
N LEU A 140 -12.73 2.84 -4.93
CA LEU A 140 -11.96 4.08 -4.74
C LEU A 140 -11.09 3.93 -3.50
N VAL A 141 -9.79 4.14 -3.64
CA VAL A 141 -8.82 4.06 -2.55
C VAL A 141 -8.41 5.48 -2.15
N ASP A 142 -8.62 5.81 -0.89
CA ASP A 142 -8.20 7.08 -0.33
C ASP A 142 -6.86 6.94 0.40
N ALA A 143 -6.05 7.99 0.38
CA ALA A 143 -4.83 8.09 1.17
C ALA A 143 -5.12 8.49 2.62
N ASP A 144 -6.28 9.12 2.89
CA ASP A 144 -6.65 9.58 4.23
C ASP A 144 -6.70 8.40 5.20
N ASP A 145 -5.90 8.50 6.24
CA ASP A 145 -5.73 7.48 7.30
C ASP A 145 -5.43 6.06 6.77
N ASN A 146 -4.89 5.91 5.57
CA ASN A 146 -4.65 4.64 4.92
C ASN A 146 -3.52 3.85 5.61
N SER A 147 -3.86 2.71 6.20
CA SER A 147 -2.92 1.88 6.96
C SER A 147 -1.81 1.25 6.10
N GLN A 148 -2.08 0.91 4.83
CA GLN A 148 -1.05 0.42 3.90
C GLN A 148 0.02 1.49 3.69
N MET A 149 -0.41 2.71 3.44
CA MET A 149 0.47 3.85 3.21
C MET A 149 1.29 4.21 4.46
N LYS A 150 0.67 4.17 5.65
CA LYS A 150 1.36 4.36 6.93
C LYS A 150 2.45 3.32 7.16
N LEU A 151 2.19 2.03 6.85
CA LEU A 151 3.18 0.97 6.96
C LEU A 151 4.36 1.19 5.99
N TYR A 152 4.09 1.62 4.77
CA TYR A 152 5.14 1.99 3.82
C TYR A 152 5.94 3.20 4.32
N GLY A 153 5.27 4.21 4.86
CA GLY A 153 5.90 5.37 5.48
C GLY A 153 6.85 4.98 6.62
N LEU A 154 6.43 4.09 7.51
CA LEU A 154 7.27 3.57 8.60
C LEU A 154 8.50 2.81 8.07
N GLY A 155 8.30 1.90 7.11
CA GLY A 155 9.40 1.15 6.51
C GLY A 155 10.39 2.04 5.76
N ALA A 156 9.93 3.13 5.16
CA ALA A 156 10.78 4.11 4.51
C ALA A 156 11.53 4.99 5.53
N LEU A 157 10.89 5.38 6.64
CA LEU A 157 11.57 6.08 7.74
C LEU A 157 12.72 5.24 8.32
N GLU A 158 12.54 3.92 8.50
CA GLU A 158 13.63 3.05 8.99
C GLU A 158 14.85 3.05 8.07
N LEU A 159 14.67 3.33 6.77
CA LEU A 159 15.78 3.43 5.81
C LEU A 159 16.44 4.82 5.82
N PHE A 160 15.70 5.89 6.03
CA PHE A 160 16.14 7.26 5.69
C PHE A 160 16.20 8.23 6.86
N ASP A 161 15.49 8.01 7.99
CA ASP A 161 15.44 8.96 9.11
C ASP A 161 16.82 9.21 9.77
N GLY A 162 17.76 8.27 9.63
CA GLY A 162 19.15 8.47 10.08
C GLY A 162 20.05 9.20 9.09
N ILE A 163 19.57 9.50 7.87
CA ILE A 163 20.34 10.10 6.75
C ILE A 163 19.80 11.48 6.43
N TYR A 164 18.46 11.64 6.42
CA TYR A 164 17.74 12.89 6.17
C TYR A 164 17.05 13.37 7.44
N ASP A 165 16.92 14.70 7.63
CA ASP A 165 16.15 15.29 8.76
C ASP A 165 14.65 15.31 8.45
N ILE A 166 14.08 14.10 8.22
CA ILE A 166 12.68 13.95 7.83
C ILE A 166 11.76 14.44 8.96
N LYS A 167 10.84 15.33 8.63
CA LYS A 167 9.80 15.88 9.53
C LYS A 167 8.41 15.48 9.08
N THR A 168 8.23 15.31 7.78
CA THR A 168 6.92 15.13 7.14
C THR A 168 6.93 13.86 6.29
N VAL A 169 5.85 13.08 6.40
CA VAL A 169 5.58 11.91 5.56
C VAL A 169 4.32 12.18 4.75
N ALA A 170 4.48 12.38 3.45
CA ALA A 170 3.40 12.48 2.49
C ALA A 170 3.13 11.12 1.86
N MET A 171 1.86 10.75 1.75
CA MET A 171 1.41 9.44 1.27
C MET A 171 0.38 9.66 0.18
N THR A 172 0.67 9.23 -1.05
CA THR A 172 -0.22 9.43 -2.20
C THR A 172 -0.69 8.11 -2.79
N ILE A 173 -1.98 7.98 -2.98
CA ILE A 173 -2.60 6.97 -3.82
C ILE A 173 -2.82 7.58 -5.21
N TYR A 174 -2.24 6.96 -6.23
CA TYR A 174 -2.43 7.31 -7.62
C TYR A 174 -3.29 6.26 -8.33
N GLN A 175 -4.55 6.58 -8.61
CA GLN A 175 -5.53 5.65 -9.20
C GLN A 175 -6.13 6.23 -10.48
N PRO A 176 -5.43 6.14 -11.64
CA PRO A 176 -5.79 6.86 -12.87
C PRO A 176 -7.15 6.46 -13.45
N ARG A 177 -7.50 5.18 -13.42
CA ARG A 177 -8.79 4.68 -13.94
C ARG A 177 -10.01 5.18 -13.14
N ARG A 178 -9.76 5.85 -11.99
CA ARG A 178 -10.79 6.51 -11.16
C ARG A 178 -10.64 8.02 -11.15
N ASN A 179 -9.71 8.57 -11.93
CA ASN A 179 -9.32 9.99 -11.87
C ASN A 179 -9.03 10.46 -10.44
N ASN A 180 -8.36 9.59 -9.67
CA ASN A 180 -8.13 9.80 -8.24
C ASN A 180 -6.63 9.96 -7.96
N ILE A 181 -6.28 11.11 -7.41
CA ILE A 181 -4.98 11.37 -6.79
C ILE A 181 -5.29 11.90 -5.40
N SER A 182 -5.10 11.03 -4.41
CA SER A 182 -5.38 11.35 -3.01
C SER A 182 -4.07 11.40 -2.25
N THR A 183 -3.83 12.47 -1.50
CA THR A 183 -2.62 12.63 -0.69
C THR A 183 -3.00 12.94 0.76
N PHE A 184 -2.41 12.19 1.68
CA PHE A 184 -2.51 12.39 3.11
C PHE A 184 -1.11 12.64 3.69
N THR A 185 -1.00 13.58 4.61
CA THR A 185 0.29 13.99 5.18
C THR A 185 0.24 13.96 6.70
N LEU A 186 1.26 13.35 7.29
CA LEU A 186 1.48 13.32 8.73
C LEU A 186 2.88 13.86 9.05
N SER A 187 3.06 14.41 10.24
CA SER A 187 4.40 14.56 10.79
C SER A 187 4.99 13.16 11.10
N LYS A 188 6.31 13.05 11.07
CA LYS A 188 7.02 11.85 11.50
C LYS A 188 6.61 11.40 12.90
N ASP A 189 6.46 12.34 13.83
CA ASP A 189 6.09 12.05 15.21
C ASP A 189 4.68 11.49 15.34
N GLU A 190 3.71 12.00 14.56
CA GLU A 190 2.35 11.44 14.51
C GLU A 190 2.35 10.02 13.96
N LEU A 191 3.16 9.75 12.94
CA LEU A 191 3.28 8.39 12.37
C LEU A 191 3.91 7.41 13.37
N TYR A 192 4.96 7.81 14.08
CA TYR A 192 5.55 7.00 15.16
C TYR A 192 4.59 6.78 16.32
N LYS A 193 3.86 7.82 16.71
CA LYS A 193 2.81 7.69 17.74
C LYS A 193 1.75 6.68 17.34
N TRP A 194 1.26 6.73 16.09
CA TRP A 194 0.33 5.73 15.57
C TRP A 194 0.94 4.31 15.60
N ALA A 195 2.22 4.19 15.27
CA ALA A 195 2.90 2.90 15.31
C ALA A 195 2.98 2.33 16.72
N ASP A 196 3.27 3.15 17.72
CA ASP A 196 3.39 2.71 19.11
C ASP A 196 2.03 2.44 19.77
N GLU A 197 1.04 3.33 19.55
CA GLU A 197 -0.25 3.26 20.25
C GLU A 197 -1.25 2.30 19.57
N ILE A 198 -1.18 2.13 18.25
CA ILE A 198 -2.17 1.37 17.47
C ILE A 198 -1.54 0.14 16.79
N LEU A 199 -0.47 0.35 16.01
CA LEU A 199 0.08 -0.71 15.18
C LEU A 199 0.66 -1.85 16.00
N LYS A 200 1.61 -1.58 16.90
CA LYS A 200 2.30 -2.60 17.71
C LYS A 200 1.33 -3.48 18.49
N PRO A 201 0.47 -2.93 19.36
CA PRO A 201 -0.43 -3.76 20.17
C PRO A 201 -1.42 -4.54 19.31
N THR A 202 -1.87 -3.97 18.17
CA THR A 202 -2.81 -4.68 17.29
C THR A 202 -2.12 -5.78 16.48
N ALA A 203 -0.88 -5.56 16.04
CA ALA A 203 -0.07 -6.56 15.35
C ALA A 203 0.21 -7.78 16.25
N GLU A 204 0.51 -7.56 17.52
CA GLU A 204 0.68 -8.63 18.51
C GLU A 204 -0.61 -9.46 18.66
N LEU A 205 -1.76 -8.80 18.85
CA LEU A 205 -3.06 -9.48 18.90
C LEU A 205 -3.34 -10.28 17.63
N ALA A 206 -3.03 -9.72 16.47
CA ALA A 206 -3.24 -10.38 15.19
C ALA A 206 -2.35 -11.63 15.03
N LEU A 207 -1.08 -11.55 15.43
CA LEU A 207 -0.15 -12.68 15.41
C LEU A 207 -0.56 -13.80 16.39
N GLU A 208 -1.15 -13.44 17.51
CA GLU A 208 -1.68 -14.41 18.48
C GLU A 208 -3.07 -14.96 18.08
N GLY A 209 -3.73 -14.38 17.08
CA GLY A 209 -5.11 -14.72 16.71
C GLY A 209 -6.14 -14.28 17.76
N LYS A 210 -5.78 -13.28 18.55
CA LYS A 210 -6.60 -12.70 19.62
C LYS A 210 -7.19 -11.36 19.22
N GLY A 211 -8.02 -10.80 20.08
CA GLY A 211 -8.70 -9.53 19.86
C GLY A 211 -10.16 -9.70 19.47
N GLU A 212 -10.79 -8.60 19.14
CA GLU A 212 -12.23 -8.55 18.85
C GLU A 212 -12.51 -8.84 17.37
N PHE A 213 -13.55 -9.63 17.12
CA PHE A 213 -14.12 -9.77 15.78
C PHE A 213 -14.98 -8.55 15.45
N LYS A 214 -14.57 -7.78 14.45
CA LYS A 214 -15.33 -6.61 13.98
C LYS A 214 -15.75 -6.77 12.53
N CYS A 215 -17.03 -6.48 12.26
CA CYS A 215 -17.56 -6.39 10.91
C CYS A 215 -17.40 -4.97 10.37
N GLY A 216 -17.03 -4.85 9.09
CA GLY A 216 -16.90 -3.59 8.38
C GLY A 216 -16.55 -3.81 6.90
N ASN A 217 -16.21 -2.72 6.20
CA ASN A 217 -15.83 -2.78 4.78
C ASN A 217 -14.60 -3.67 4.52
N TRP A 218 -13.71 -3.83 5.49
CA TRP A 218 -12.57 -4.76 5.44
C TRP A 218 -12.97 -6.23 5.30
N CYS A 219 -14.23 -6.59 5.58
CA CYS A 219 -14.74 -7.94 5.36
C CYS A 219 -14.89 -8.31 3.88
N ALA A 220 -14.90 -7.35 2.97
CA ALA A 220 -15.08 -7.60 1.53
C ALA A 220 -14.03 -8.58 0.98
N PHE A 221 -12.77 -8.45 1.41
CA PHE A 221 -11.65 -9.29 1.01
C PHE A 221 -11.21 -10.31 2.07
N CYS A 222 -12.02 -10.50 3.11
CA CYS A 222 -11.72 -11.49 4.15
C CYS A 222 -12.00 -12.90 3.64
N LYS A 223 -11.01 -13.81 3.73
CA LYS A 223 -11.14 -15.19 3.26
C LYS A 223 -12.25 -15.97 4.00
N ILE A 224 -12.45 -15.66 5.29
CA ILE A 224 -13.45 -16.32 6.12
C ILE A 224 -14.84 -15.65 6.08
N LYS A 225 -15.05 -14.69 5.19
CA LYS A 225 -16.26 -13.86 5.16
C LYS A 225 -17.59 -14.64 5.06
N HIS A 226 -17.55 -15.83 4.48
CA HIS A 226 -18.75 -16.67 4.28
C HIS A 226 -19.10 -17.52 5.52
N GLU A 227 -18.16 -17.71 6.45
CA GLU A 227 -18.29 -18.51 7.66
C GLU A 227 -18.21 -17.67 8.94
N CYS A 228 -17.99 -16.36 8.79
CA CYS A 228 -17.76 -15.46 9.91
C CYS A 228 -19.07 -15.12 10.62
N ARG A 229 -19.21 -15.59 11.88
CA ARG A 229 -20.38 -15.33 12.72
C ARG A 229 -20.57 -13.84 12.99
N ALA A 230 -19.52 -13.10 13.34
CA ALA A 230 -19.61 -11.66 13.59
C ALA A 230 -20.13 -10.89 12.37
N ARG A 231 -19.72 -11.28 11.15
CA ARG A 231 -20.26 -10.70 9.92
C ARG A 231 -21.72 -11.08 9.69
N ALA A 232 -22.10 -12.33 9.98
CA ALA A 232 -23.48 -12.77 9.86
C ALA A 232 -24.40 -12.00 10.82
N GLU A 233 -24.00 -11.84 12.08
CA GLU A 233 -24.71 -11.05 13.08
C GLU A 233 -24.85 -9.58 12.66
N CYS A 234 -23.79 -8.96 12.14
CA CYS A 234 -23.82 -7.59 11.61
C CYS A 234 -24.82 -7.45 10.45
N ASN A 235 -24.83 -8.39 9.50
CA ASN A 235 -25.76 -8.36 8.38
C ASN A 235 -27.21 -8.55 8.83
N LEU A 236 -27.45 -9.38 9.85
CA LEU A 236 -28.79 -9.56 10.42
C LEU A 236 -29.30 -8.29 11.14
N GLU A 237 -28.39 -7.56 11.81
CA GLU A 237 -28.76 -6.27 12.40
C GLU A 237 -29.14 -5.24 11.33
N LEU A 238 -28.37 -5.15 10.24
CA LEU A 238 -28.68 -4.25 9.12
C LEU A 238 -30.02 -4.58 8.45
N ALA A 239 -30.33 -5.86 8.27
CA ALA A 239 -31.59 -6.31 7.66
C ALA A 239 -32.86 -5.96 8.49
N LYS A 240 -32.71 -5.52 9.74
CA LYS A 240 -33.86 -5.03 10.53
C LYS A 240 -34.32 -3.64 10.14
N TYR A 241 -33.52 -2.92 9.36
CA TYR A 241 -33.80 -1.54 8.92
C TYR A 241 -34.19 -1.45 7.44
N GLU A 242 -34.24 -2.58 6.74
CA GLU A 242 -34.78 -2.74 5.37
C GLU A 242 -36.24 -3.19 5.40
#